data_49c1a4f576ec7075c7b9b403e7fc1a3b
#
_entry.id   49c1a4f576ec7075c7b9b403e7fc1a3b
#
_cell.length_a   1.000
_cell.length_b   1.000
_cell.length_c   1.000
_cell.angle_alpha   90.00
_cell.angle_beta   90.00
_cell.angle_gamma   90.00
#
_symmetry.space_group_name_H-M   'P 1'
#
loop_
_entity.id
_entity.type
_entity.pdbx_description
1 polymer ?
#
loop_
_entity_poly.entity_id
_entity_poly.type
_entity_poly.pdbx_seq_one_letter_code
_entity_poly.pdbx_strand_id
1 'polypeptide(L)'
;MNIRQAKNEIKHTVEAYLKKDEAGDYEIPEIRQRPVLLMGPPGIGKTQIMEQIARELGVGLVAYTITHHTRQSAVGLPFIREEEFAGKTYSVTEYTMSEIIASVYRRIRDSGQREGILFIDEINCVSETLAPTMLQFLQCKTFGNQKIPEGWVIVAAGNPPEYNKSVRDFDMVTLDRVRYMTVEADYRVWKEYARAQHISGAILSYLELRPGNFYRVEADVDGMQFVTARGWEDLSNLMAVYEKLGFLVDEQVIREYIHHADVAEDVAAYLDLYRKYQDDYGIPQILDGCVRPEIYARIYAAAFDERLSVVHLLLDGLAAFFGRAASERALTDAWYAFLKEYRRQVETCLLYTSDAADDLIGV
;
A
#
# COMPACT_ATOMS: atom_id res chain seq x y z
N MET A 1 -14.58 3.74 -3.22
CA MET A 1 -13.57 4.84 -3.22
C MET A 1 -12.19 4.26 -3.49
N ASN A 2 -11.22 5.06 -3.97
CA ASN A 2 -9.84 4.59 -4.10
C ASN A 2 -9.05 4.72 -2.76
N ILE A 3 -7.85 4.12 -2.72
CA ILE A 3 -7.04 4.07 -1.49
C ILE A 3 -6.62 5.45 -0.97
N ARG A 4 -6.41 6.46 -1.85
CA ARG A 4 -6.09 7.83 -1.46
C ARG A 4 -7.26 8.52 -0.77
N GLN A 5 -8.47 8.35 -1.31
CA GLN A 5 -9.69 8.87 -0.70
C GLN A 5 -9.91 8.23 0.67
N ALA A 6 -9.73 6.91 0.78
CA ALA A 6 -9.82 6.21 2.06
C ALA A 6 -8.79 6.73 3.07
N LYS A 7 -7.52 6.92 2.65
CA LYS A 7 -6.48 7.52 3.50
C LYS A 7 -6.89 8.88 4.04
N ASN A 8 -7.38 9.78 3.18
CA ASN A 8 -7.80 11.12 3.59
C ASN A 8 -8.99 11.07 4.57
N GLU A 9 -10.00 10.24 4.29
CA GLU A 9 -11.15 10.09 5.17
C GLU A 9 -10.79 9.50 6.53
N ILE A 10 -9.89 8.52 6.58
CA ILE A 10 -9.39 7.98 7.85
C ILE A 10 -8.58 9.04 8.60
N LYS A 11 -7.73 9.79 7.90
CA LYS A 11 -6.96 10.89 8.49
C LYS A 11 -7.88 11.94 9.12
N HIS A 12 -8.89 12.43 8.40
CA HIS A 12 -9.89 13.37 8.92
C HIS A 12 -10.67 12.77 10.10
N THR A 13 -10.95 11.48 10.08
CA THR A 13 -11.61 10.78 11.19
C THR A 13 -10.75 10.80 12.44
N VAL A 14 -9.46 10.48 12.30
CA VAL A 14 -8.51 10.48 13.43
C VAL A 14 -8.35 11.89 13.97
N GLU A 15 -8.16 12.90 13.13
CA GLU A 15 -8.08 14.31 13.54
C GLU A 15 -9.34 14.75 14.29
N ALA A 16 -10.55 14.41 13.77
CA ALA A 16 -11.81 14.78 14.41
C ALA A 16 -12.00 14.07 15.77
N TYR A 17 -11.56 12.80 15.90
CA TYR A 17 -11.72 12.04 17.13
C TYR A 17 -10.70 12.43 18.20
N LEU A 18 -9.54 12.94 17.80
CA LEU A 18 -8.50 13.42 18.70
C LEU A 18 -8.60 14.92 19.01
N LYS A 19 -9.55 15.62 18.38
CA LYS A 19 -9.78 17.04 18.66
C LYS A 19 -10.30 17.23 20.07
N LYS A 20 -9.68 18.15 20.84
CA LYS A 20 -10.01 18.48 22.20
C LYS A 20 -10.62 19.87 22.28
N ASP A 21 -11.51 20.04 23.26
CA ASP A 21 -12.08 21.32 23.63
C ASP A 21 -11.14 22.14 24.53
N GLU A 22 -11.58 23.30 24.99
CA GLU A 22 -10.81 24.20 25.86
C GLU A 22 -10.52 23.59 27.26
N ALA A 23 -11.32 22.61 27.69
CA ALA A 23 -11.14 21.89 28.95
C ALA A 23 -10.13 20.73 28.83
N GLY A 24 -9.75 20.38 27.61
CA GLY A 24 -8.84 19.26 27.30
C GLY A 24 -9.54 17.93 27.07
N ASP A 25 -10.87 17.90 27.06
CA ASP A 25 -11.69 16.73 26.77
C ASP A 25 -11.90 16.57 25.26
N TYR A 26 -12.08 15.33 24.79
CA TYR A 26 -12.36 15.09 23.37
C TYR A 26 -13.74 15.64 22.98
N GLU A 27 -13.82 16.51 21.96
CA GLU A 27 -15.08 17.08 21.44
C GLU A 27 -16.10 15.99 21.06
N ILE A 28 -15.62 14.85 20.53
CA ILE A 28 -16.44 13.67 20.29
C ILE A 28 -16.08 12.64 21.38
N PRO A 29 -16.96 12.42 22.37
CA PRO A 29 -16.71 11.46 23.44
C PRO A 29 -16.41 10.07 22.88
N GLU A 30 -15.51 9.34 23.51
CA GLU A 30 -15.01 8.05 23.02
C GLU A 30 -16.11 7.04 22.72
N ILE A 31 -17.18 7.03 23.51
CA ILE A 31 -18.35 6.15 23.29
C ILE A 31 -19.11 6.45 21.98
N ARG A 32 -18.94 7.65 21.42
CA ARG A 32 -19.53 8.06 20.14
C ARG A 32 -18.55 7.96 18.96
N GLN A 33 -17.31 7.67 19.22
CA GLN A 33 -16.28 7.45 18.19
C GLN A 33 -16.48 6.07 17.57
N ARG A 34 -17.11 6.01 16.41
CA ARG A 34 -17.32 4.77 15.68
C ARG A 34 -15.98 4.26 15.10
N PRO A 35 -15.62 2.98 15.29
CA PRO A 35 -14.46 2.43 14.63
C PRO A 35 -14.62 2.47 13.11
N VAL A 36 -13.52 2.66 12.38
CA VAL A 36 -13.52 2.58 10.91
C VAL A 36 -13.39 1.12 10.50
N LEU A 37 -14.23 0.69 9.56
CA LEU A 37 -14.13 -0.62 8.93
C LEU A 37 -13.85 -0.45 7.44
N LEU A 38 -12.60 -0.79 7.05
CA LEU A 38 -12.09 -0.64 5.69
C LEU A 38 -12.16 -1.97 4.95
N MET A 39 -13.09 -2.09 4.03
CA MET A 39 -13.26 -3.29 3.20
C MET A 39 -12.71 -3.06 1.80
N GLY A 40 -11.89 -3.98 1.32
CA GLY A 40 -11.32 -3.88 -0.02
C GLY A 40 -10.45 -5.07 -0.38
N PRO A 41 -10.11 -5.22 -1.67
CA PRO A 41 -9.36 -6.36 -2.16
C PRO A 41 -7.97 -6.45 -1.51
N PRO A 42 -7.34 -7.64 -1.49
CA PRO A 42 -6.00 -7.82 -0.95
C PRO A 42 -4.95 -7.08 -1.79
N GLY A 43 -3.83 -6.69 -1.16
CA GLY A 43 -2.68 -6.13 -1.88
C GLY A 43 -2.83 -4.69 -2.40
N ILE A 44 -3.86 -3.92 -2.00
CA ILE A 44 -4.09 -2.52 -2.42
C ILE A 44 -3.47 -1.47 -1.48
N GLY A 45 -2.73 -1.88 -0.44
CA GLY A 45 -2.04 -0.97 0.47
C GLY A 45 -2.81 -0.53 1.72
N LYS A 46 -3.84 -1.29 2.17
CA LYS A 46 -4.63 -0.95 3.38
C LYS A 46 -3.77 -0.72 4.62
N THR A 47 -2.78 -1.56 4.85
CA THR A 47 -1.86 -1.45 6.00
C THR A 47 -0.90 -0.27 5.84
N GLN A 48 -0.38 -0.05 4.63
CA GLN A 48 0.57 1.03 4.33
C GLN A 48 -0.01 2.42 4.56
N ILE A 49 -1.30 2.64 4.26
CA ILE A 49 -1.92 3.94 4.51
C ILE A 49 -2.01 4.26 6.01
N MET A 50 -2.11 3.25 6.90
CA MET A 50 -2.10 3.46 8.35
C MET A 50 -0.76 4.00 8.84
N GLU A 51 0.34 3.46 8.34
CA GLU A 51 1.69 3.95 8.65
C GLU A 51 1.89 5.40 8.17
N GLN A 52 1.40 5.71 6.98
CA GLN A 52 1.46 7.05 6.43
C GLN A 52 0.65 8.05 7.26
N ILE A 53 -0.59 7.71 7.64
CA ILE A 53 -1.46 8.56 8.46
C ILE A 53 -0.82 8.79 9.83
N ALA A 54 -0.36 7.73 10.49
CA ALA A 54 0.28 7.85 11.80
C ALA A 54 1.52 8.76 11.78
N ARG A 55 2.32 8.65 10.72
CA ARG A 55 3.50 9.50 10.50
C ARG A 55 3.11 10.96 10.24
N GLU A 56 2.12 11.20 9.38
CA GLU A 56 1.66 12.55 9.03
C GLU A 56 1.02 13.29 10.22
N LEU A 57 0.31 12.57 11.08
CA LEU A 57 -0.34 13.14 12.26
C LEU A 57 0.57 13.14 13.49
N GLY A 58 1.71 12.46 13.45
CA GLY A 58 2.63 12.33 14.60
C GLY A 58 2.05 11.51 15.75
N VAL A 59 1.10 10.59 15.47
CA VAL A 59 0.43 9.72 16.45
C VAL A 59 1.02 8.32 16.48
N GLY A 60 0.74 7.55 17.54
CA GLY A 60 1.14 6.16 17.65
C GLY A 60 0.41 5.25 16.65
N LEU A 61 1.06 4.17 16.25
CA LEU A 61 0.43 3.09 15.48
C LEU A 61 0.72 1.76 16.15
N VAL A 62 -0.34 0.98 16.37
CA VAL A 62 -0.27 -0.45 16.68
C VAL A 62 -1.02 -1.18 15.57
N ALA A 63 -0.29 -1.97 14.78
CA ALA A 63 -0.87 -2.82 13.75
C ALA A 63 -0.92 -4.27 14.25
N TYR A 64 -2.09 -4.89 14.13
CA TYR A 64 -2.36 -6.20 14.67
C TYR A 64 -3.13 -7.06 13.68
N THR A 65 -2.58 -8.20 13.27
CA THR A 65 -3.24 -9.16 12.39
C THR A 65 -3.93 -10.22 13.25
N ILE A 66 -5.24 -10.34 13.16
CA ILE A 66 -6.05 -11.14 14.07
C ILE A 66 -6.11 -12.63 13.73
N THR A 67 -5.79 -13.04 12.50
CA THR A 67 -5.94 -14.42 12.00
C THR A 67 -5.14 -15.45 12.76
N HIS A 68 -4.02 -15.09 13.35
CA HIS A 68 -3.14 -15.99 14.09
C HIS A 68 -3.52 -16.12 15.58
N HIS A 69 -4.60 -15.43 16.00
CA HIS A 69 -4.97 -15.37 17.40
C HIS A 69 -6.13 -16.31 17.75
N THR A 70 -5.95 -17.02 18.84
CA THR A 70 -7.03 -17.75 19.51
C THR A 70 -7.82 -16.78 20.38
N ARG A 71 -9.04 -17.18 20.78
CA ARG A 71 -9.82 -16.39 21.74
C ARG A 71 -9.03 -16.10 23.02
N GLN A 72 -8.23 -17.05 23.48
CA GLN A 72 -7.45 -16.92 24.72
C GLN A 72 -6.31 -15.88 24.59
N SER A 73 -5.60 -15.85 23.46
CA SER A 73 -4.55 -14.85 23.22
C SER A 73 -5.14 -13.45 22.99
N ALA A 74 -6.27 -13.35 22.30
CA ALA A 74 -6.90 -12.05 21.99
C ALA A 74 -7.58 -11.43 23.22
N VAL A 75 -8.32 -12.24 24.03
CA VAL A 75 -9.13 -11.75 25.16
C VAL A 75 -8.36 -11.81 26.48
N GLY A 76 -7.43 -12.75 26.62
CA GLY A 76 -6.74 -13.09 27.86
C GLY A 76 -7.16 -14.44 28.42
N LEU A 77 -6.38 -14.95 29.38
CA LEU A 77 -6.64 -16.20 30.08
C LEU A 77 -7.51 -15.94 31.31
N PRO A 78 -8.54 -16.76 31.56
CA PRO A 78 -9.30 -16.69 32.79
C PRO A 78 -8.46 -17.15 33.98
N PHE A 79 -8.56 -16.41 35.07
CA PHE A 79 -8.01 -16.85 36.37
C PHE A 79 -9.03 -16.57 37.48
N ILE A 80 -8.94 -17.32 38.56
CA ILE A 80 -9.86 -17.22 39.69
C ILE A 80 -9.23 -16.31 40.72
N ARG A 81 -10.00 -15.30 41.16
CA ARG A 81 -9.67 -14.40 42.25
C ARG A 81 -10.74 -14.47 43.33
N GLU A 82 -10.35 -14.42 44.61
CA GLU A 82 -11.29 -14.32 45.71
C GLU A 82 -11.56 -12.84 46.02
N GLU A 83 -12.84 -12.47 46.05
CA GLU A 83 -13.29 -11.14 46.39
C GLU A 83 -14.40 -11.22 47.50
N GLU A 84 -14.37 -10.21 48.37
CA GLU A 84 -15.35 -10.13 49.44
C GLU A 84 -16.47 -9.15 49.06
N PHE A 85 -17.72 -9.66 49.06
CA PHE A 85 -18.92 -8.86 48.87
C PHE A 85 -19.87 -9.04 50.07
N ALA A 86 -20.20 -7.93 50.73
CA ALA A 86 -21.12 -7.92 51.89
C ALA A 86 -20.73 -8.90 53.00
N GLY A 87 -19.43 -9.00 53.29
CA GLY A 87 -18.89 -9.86 54.35
C GLY A 87 -18.84 -11.37 54.01
N LYS A 88 -18.98 -11.73 52.73
CA LYS A 88 -18.82 -13.09 52.23
C LYS A 88 -17.82 -13.16 51.11
N THR A 89 -16.96 -14.15 51.12
CA THR A 89 -15.97 -14.40 50.09
C THR A 89 -16.57 -15.15 48.92
N TYR A 90 -16.33 -14.68 47.72
CA TYR A 90 -16.77 -15.27 46.45
C TYR A 90 -15.57 -15.47 45.54
N SER A 91 -15.58 -16.60 44.82
CA SER A 91 -14.64 -16.83 43.72
C SER A 91 -15.15 -16.14 42.46
N VAL A 92 -14.39 -15.17 41.95
CA VAL A 92 -14.70 -14.38 40.76
C VAL A 92 -13.74 -14.78 39.65
N THR A 93 -14.26 -14.92 38.43
CA THR A 93 -13.41 -15.13 37.26
C THR A 93 -12.98 -13.77 36.67
N GLU A 94 -11.68 -13.54 36.66
CA GLU A 94 -11.06 -12.41 35.96
C GLU A 94 -10.27 -12.91 34.75
N TYR A 95 -9.88 -11.98 33.87
CA TYR A 95 -9.06 -12.29 32.70
C TYR A 95 -7.73 -11.54 32.79
N THR A 96 -6.66 -12.20 32.36
CA THR A 96 -5.39 -11.50 32.13
C THR A 96 -5.56 -10.46 31.03
N MET A 97 -4.64 -9.47 31.00
CA MET A 97 -4.75 -8.43 29.97
C MET A 97 -4.67 -9.01 28.57
N SER A 98 -5.59 -8.58 27.70
CA SER A 98 -5.56 -8.84 26.27
C SER A 98 -4.23 -8.42 25.67
N GLU A 99 -3.66 -9.26 24.80
CA GLU A 99 -2.42 -8.92 24.08
C GLU A 99 -2.58 -7.68 23.20
N ILE A 100 -3.77 -7.51 22.59
CA ILE A 100 -4.10 -6.33 21.76
C ILE A 100 -4.01 -5.05 22.62
N ILE A 101 -4.66 -5.05 23.78
CA ILE A 101 -4.64 -3.90 24.70
C ILE A 101 -3.24 -3.69 25.25
N ALA A 102 -2.55 -4.77 25.66
CA ALA A 102 -1.17 -4.69 26.15
C ALA A 102 -0.21 -4.08 25.11
N SER A 103 -0.42 -4.37 23.83
CA SER A 103 0.40 -3.78 22.75
C SER A 103 0.24 -2.27 22.65
N VAL A 104 -0.97 -1.75 22.87
CA VAL A 104 -1.22 -0.30 22.95
C VAL A 104 -0.49 0.31 24.14
N TYR A 105 -0.59 -0.27 25.33
CA TYR A 105 0.13 0.21 26.51
C TYR A 105 1.66 0.16 26.34
N ARG A 106 2.20 -0.90 25.71
CA ARG A 106 3.63 -0.99 25.40
C ARG A 106 4.04 0.14 24.46
N ARG A 107 3.24 0.40 23.40
CA ARG A 107 3.50 1.49 22.46
C ARG A 107 3.55 2.84 23.15
N ILE A 108 2.60 3.14 24.05
CA ILE A 108 2.58 4.37 24.84
C ILE A 108 3.86 4.48 25.69
N ARG A 109 4.21 3.40 26.40
CA ARG A 109 5.40 3.36 27.25
C ARG A 109 6.68 3.60 26.47
N ASP A 110 6.83 2.94 25.31
CA ASP A 110 8.07 2.91 24.55
C ASP A 110 8.27 4.18 23.70
N SER A 111 7.19 4.82 23.23
CA SER A 111 7.25 6.02 22.38
C SER A 111 6.85 7.32 23.07
N GLY A 112 6.18 7.25 24.21
CA GLY A 112 5.57 8.41 24.87
C GLY A 112 4.30 8.96 24.19
N GLN A 113 3.91 8.40 23.03
CA GLN A 113 2.73 8.83 22.28
C GLN A 113 1.46 8.32 22.95
N ARG A 114 0.67 9.21 23.55
CA ARG A 114 -0.57 8.86 24.25
C ARG A 114 -1.75 8.67 23.31
N GLU A 115 -1.70 9.24 22.10
CA GLU A 115 -2.73 9.18 21.09
C GLU A 115 -2.24 8.35 19.91
N GLY A 116 -3.16 7.60 19.25
CA GLY A 116 -2.76 6.70 18.20
C GLY A 116 -3.90 6.01 17.46
N ILE A 117 -3.48 5.15 16.54
CA ILE A 117 -4.34 4.27 15.78
C ILE A 117 -4.06 2.83 16.22
N LEU A 118 -5.11 2.11 16.61
CA LEU A 118 -5.09 0.66 16.69
C LEU A 118 -5.68 0.10 15.40
N PHE A 119 -4.79 -0.41 14.56
CA PHE A 119 -5.16 -1.04 13.29
C PHE A 119 -5.29 -2.55 13.46
N ILE A 120 -6.46 -3.10 13.13
CA ILE A 120 -6.74 -4.54 13.20
C ILE A 120 -6.96 -5.05 11.78
N ASP A 121 -5.99 -5.79 11.26
CA ASP A 121 -6.08 -6.36 9.92
C ASP A 121 -6.78 -7.72 9.93
N GLU A 122 -7.40 -8.04 8.80
CA GLU A 122 -8.11 -9.30 8.54
C GLU A 122 -9.26 -9.61 9.53
N ILE A 123 -9.94 -8.55 9.98
CA ILE A 123 -10.98 -8.64 11.04
C ILE A 123 -12.11 -9.63 10.73
N ASN A 124 -12.38 -9.92 9.49
CA ASN A 124 -13.42 -10.85 9.05
C ASN A 124 -12.90 -12.26 8.73
N CYS A 125 -11.61 -12.52 8.93
CA CYS A 125 -10.99 -13.85 8.84
C CYS A 125 -10.86 -14.55 10.18
N VAL A 126 -11.43 -14.00 11.24
CA VAL A 126 -11.36 -14.57 12.60
C VAL A 126 -12.16 -15.87 12.73
N SER A 127 -11.73 -16.74 13.65
CA SER A 127 -12.47 -17.98 13.97
C SER A 127 -13.89 -17.68 14.47
N GLU A 128 -14.79 -18.67 14.33
CA GLU A 128 -16.19 -18.57 14.80
C GLU A 128 -16.30 -18.22 16.28
N THR A 129 -15.40 -18.74 17.07
CA THR A 129 -15.42 -18.53 18.52
C THR A 129 -14.89 -17.15 18.92
N LEU A 130 -14.09 -16.51 18.06
CA LEU A 130 -13.51 -15.19 18.32
C LEU A 130 -14.33 -14.04 17.72
N ALA A 131 -15.02 -14.27 16.60
CA ALA A 131 -15.75 -13.23 15.87
C ALA A 131 -16.72 -12.42 16.74
N PRO A 132 -17.60 -13.00 17.56
CA PRO A 132 -18.51 -12.21 18.40
C PRO A 132 -17.79 -11.32 19.40
N THR A 133 -16.68 -11.80 19.93
CA THR A 133 -15.85 -11.04 20.90
C THR A 133 -15.14 -9.87 20.23
N MET A 134 -14.63 -10.07 19.00
CA MET A 134 -14.01 -9.00 18.24
C MET A 134 -15.02 -7.92 17.82
N LEU A 135 -16.23 -8.33 17.43
CA LEU A 135 -17.30 -7.36 17.12
C LEU A 135 -17.68 -6.55 18.36
N GLN A 136 -17.80 -7.20 19.52
CA GLN A 136 -18.04 -6.51 20.79
C GLN A 136 -16.88 -5.56 21.12
N PHE A 137 -15.64 -5.98 20.90
CA PHE A 137 -14.46 -5.14 21.10
C PHE A 137 -14.47 -3.88 20.21
N LEU A 138 -14.81 -4.01 18.92
CA LEU A 138 -14.95 -2.87 18.04
C LEU A 138 -15.99 -1.85 18.56
N GLN A 139 -17.10 -2.35 19.13
CA GLN A 139 -18.17 -1.51 19.62
C GLN A 139 -17.87 -0.84 20.96
N CYS A 140 -17.33 -1.61 21.91
CA CYS A 140 -17.16 -1.18 23.29
C CYS A 140 -15.74 -0.73 23.62
N LYS A 141 -14.79 -0.99 22.74
CA LYS A 141 -13.34 -0.77 22.95
C LYS A 141 -12.79 -1.47 24.20
N THR A 142 -13.44 -2.59 24.61
CA THR A 142 -13.08 -3.35 25.80
C THR A 142 -12.99 -4.85 25.51
N PHE A 143 -12.08 -5.52 26.22
CA PHE A 143 -12.08 -6.96 26.40
C PHE A 143 -12.29 -7.26 27.88
N GLY A 144 -13.43 -7.90 28.23
CA GLY A 144 -13.79 -8.09 29.63
C GLY A 144 -13.88 -6.77 30.39
N ASN A 145 -13.10 -6.65 31.47
CA ASN A 145 -13.00 -5.44 32.30
C ASN A 145 -11.90 -4.46 31.83
N GLN A 146 -11.19 -4.76 30.75
CA GLN A 146 -10.04 -3.98 30.30
C GLN A 146 -10.39 -3.15 29.07
N LYS A 147 -10.09 -1.86 29.12
CA LYS A 147 -10.38 -0.87 28.09
C LYS A 147 -9.11 -0.43 27.38
N ILE A 148 -9.23 -0.09 26.08
CA ILE A 148 -8.16 0.62 25.37
C ILE A 148 -7.96 2.00 26.02
N PRO A 149 -6.71 2.49 26.13
CA PRO A 149 -6.45 3.86 26.59
C PRO A 149 -7.19 4.90 25.74
N GLU A 150 -7.66 5.96 26.38
CA GLU A 150 -8.27 7.09 25.66
C GLU A 150 -7.27 7.68 24.64
N GLY A 151 -7.81 8.23 23.55
CA GLY A 151 -7.00 8.76 22.45
C GLY A 151 -6.55 7.72 21.42
N TRP A 152 -7.02 6.47 21.52
CA TRP A 152 -6.73 5.44 20.52
C TRP A 152 -7.94 5.17 19.64
N VAL A 153 -7.78 5.47 18.35
CA VAL A 153 -8.82 5.27 17.33
C VAL A 153 -8.69 3.88 16.74
N ILE A 154 -9.79 3.12 16.72
CA ILE A 154 -9.79 1.80 16.10
C ILE A 154 -10.07 1.92 14.60
N VAL A 155 -9.19 1.33 13.79
CA VAL A 155 -9.38 1.10 12.37
C VAL A 155 -9.25 -0.38 12.13
N ALA A 156 -10.28 -1.02 11.59
CA ALA A 156 -10.25 -2.42 11.21
C ALA A 156 -10.24 -2.55 9.68
N ALA A 157 -9.58 -3.56 9.15
CA ALA A 157 -9.58 -3.88 7.73
C ALA A 157 -9.97 -5.33 7.48
N GLY A 158 -10.60 -5.56 6.34
CA GLY A 158 -10.96 -6.89 5.89
C GLY A 158 -10.96 -7.00 4.37
N ASN A 159 -11.11 -8.22 3.88
CA ASN A 159 -11.25 -8.52 2.46
C ASN A 159 -12.68 -8.98 2.18
N PRO A 160 -13.30 -8.58 1.06
CA PRO A 160 -14.61 -9.09 0.66
C PRO A 160 -14.57 -10.61 0.43
N PRO A 161 -15.74 -11.31 0.57
CA PRO A 161 -15.83 -12.77 0.47
C PRO A 161 -15.39 -13.36 -0.88
N GLU A 162 -15.48 -12.58 -1.94
CA GLU A 162 -15.03 -13.00 -3.29
C GLU A 162 -13.53 -13.28 -3.37
N TYR A 163 -12.74 -12.71 -2.46
CA TYR A 163 -11.28 -12.89 -2.41
C TYR A 163 -10.81 -13.95 -1.41
N ASN A 164 -11.67 -14.33 -0.47
CA ASN A 164 -11.32 -15.31 0.55
C ASN A 164 -12.56 -16.05 1.05
N LYS A 165 -12.66 -17.34 0.75
CA LYS A 165 -13.79 -18.20 1.15
C LYS A 165 -13.95 -18.40 2.67
N SER A 166 -12.92 -18.11 3.45
CA SER A 166 -12.93 -18.20 4.91
C SER A 166 -13.49 -16.96 5.60
N VAL A 167 -13.84 -15.94 4.83
CA VAL A 167 -14.32 -14.65 5.30
C VAL A 167 -15.82 -14.72 5.63
N ARG A 168 -16.21 -13.94 6.63
CA ARG A 168 -17.60 -13.76 7.05
C ARG A 168 -18.09 -12.37 6.68
N ASP A 169 -19.38 -12.32 6.30
CA ASP A 169 -20.08 -11.05 6.16
C ASP A 169 -20.45 -10.50 7.53
N PHE A 170 -20.43 -9.17 7.63
CA PHE A 170 -20.93 -8.45 8.79
C PHE A 170 -22.43 -8.26 8.71
N ASP A 171 -23.13 -8.49 9.81
CA ASP A 171 -24.54 -8.22 9.91
C ASP A 171 -24.85 -6.69 9.94
N MET A 172 -26.10 -6.37 9.70
CA MET A 172 -26.57 -4.96 9.69
C MET A 172 -26.33 -4.27 11.03
N VAL A 173 -26.42 -5.01 12.15
CA VAL A 173 -26.23 -4.44 13.49
C VAL A 173 -24.79 -4.01 13.71
N THR A 174 -23.85 -4.77 13.18
CA THR A 174 -22.41 -4.45 13.21
C THR A 174 -22.10 -3.26 12.29
N LEU A 175 -22.65 -3.29 11.06
CA LEU A 175 -22.41 -2.21 10.09
C LEU A 175 -22.98 -0.86 10.55
N ASP A 176 -24.10 -0.84 11.28
CA ASP A 176 -24.65 0.40 11.83
C ASP A 176 -23.74 1.05 12.91
N ARG A 177 -22.86 0.27 13.52
CA ARG A 177 -21.98 0.74 14.62
C ARG A 177 -20.58 1.12 14.19
N VAL A 178 -20.23 0.92 12.92
CA VAL A 178 -18.93 1.24 12.37
C VAL A 178 -19.03 2.32 11.28
N ARG A 179 -17.92 2.96 10.94
CA ARG A 179 -17.78 3.75 9.71
C ARG A 179 -17.30 2.81 8.61
N TYR A 180 -18.22 2.32 7.82
CA TYR A 180 -17.95 1.37 6.75
C TYR A 180 -17.44 2.09 5.50
N MET A 181 -16.25 1.67 4.99
CA MET A 181 -15.63 2.21 3.81
C MET A 181 -15.26 1.09 2.84
N THR A 182 -15.71 1.15 1.60
CA THR A 182 -15.33 0.22 0.54
C THR A 182 -14.25 0.84 -0.32
N VAL A 183 -13.12 0.13 -0.49
CA VAL A 183 -11.98 0.55 -1.28
C VAL A 183 -11.82 -0.36 -2.48
N GLU A 184 -11.52 0.23 -3.62
CA GLU A 184 -11.28 -0.44 -4.88
C GLU A 184 -9.86 -0.16 -5.38
N ALA A 185 -9.31 -1.09 -6.15
CA ALA A 185 -8.02 -0.90 -6.82
C ALA A 185 -8.13 0.20 -7.88
N ASP A 186 -7.20 1.14 -7.87
CA ASP A 186 -7.14 2.26 -8.83
C ASP A 186 -5.70 2.42 -9.32
N TYR A 187 -5.46 2.07 -10.57
CA TYR A 187 -4.13 2.16 -11.18
C TYR A 187 -3.60 3.59 -11.20
N ARG A 188 -4.44 4.60 -11.45
CA ARG A 188 -4.00 6.00 -11.54
C ARG A 188 -3.44 6.48 -10.21
N VAL A 189 -4.11 6.12 -9.12
CA VAL A 189 -3.65 6.46 -7.76
C VAL A 189 -2.40 5.67 -7.39
N TRP A 190 -2.36 4.37 -7.71
CA TRP A 190 -1.19 3.54 -7.46
C TRP A 190 0.04 4.01 -8.25
N LYS A 191 -0.12 4.45 -9.50
CA LYS A 191 0.97 4.95 -10.34
C LYS A 191 1.72 6.12 -9.72
N GLU A 192 1.03 7.05 -9.03
CA GLU A 192 1.70 8.14 -8.33
C GLU A 192 2.54 7.64 -7.14
N TYR A 193 1.99 6.71 -6.37
CA TYR A 193 2.73 6.00 -5.33
C TYR A 193 3.94 5.24 -5.91
N ALA A 194 3.74 4.47 -6.97
CA ALA A 194 4.76 3.68 -7.63
C ALA A 194 5.95 4.54 -8.12
N ARG A 195 5.67 5.72 -8.68
CA ARG A 195 6.71 6.69 -9.05
C ARG A 195 7.50 7.19 -7.84
N ALA A 196 6.81 7.50 -6.74
CA ALA A 196 7.46 7.94 -5.50
C ALA A 196 8.31 6.84 -4.83
N GLN A 197 7.96 5.57 -5.05
CA GLN A 197 8.70 4.41 -4.56
C GLN A 197 9.72 3.87 -5.57
N HIS A 198 9.94 4.54 -6.70
CA HIS A 198 10.88 4.14 -7.74
C HIS A 198 10.60 2.72 -8.29
N ILE A 199 9.33 2.37 -8.46
CA ILE A 199 8.93 1.14 -9.16
C ILE A 199 9.47 1.17 -10.58
N SER A 200 9.93 0.02 -11.08
CA SER A 200 10.53 -0.14 -12.40
C SER A 200 9.72 0.55 -13.52
N GLY A 201 10.39 1.39 -14.31
CA GLY A 201 9.78 2.06 -15.47
C GLY A 201 9.25 1.08 -16.50
N ALA A 202 9.84 -0.11 -16.62
CA ALA A 202 9.34 -1.16 -17.49
C ALA A 202 7.94 -1.63 -17.06
N ILE A 203 7.72 -1.82 -15.74
CA ILE A 203 6.41 -2.19 -15.19
C ILE A 203 5.41 -1.04 -15.37
N LEU A 204 5.82 0.21 -15.08
CA LEU A 204 4.96 1.37 -15.27
C LEU A 204 4.57 1.56 -16.73
N SER A 205 5.51 1.44 -17.65
CA SER A 205 5.26 1.52 -19.09
C SER A 205 4.31 0.41 -19.57
N TYR A 206 4.52 -0.82 -19.12
CA TYR A 206 3.60 -1.93 -19.41
C TYR A 206 2.18 -1.64 -18.93
N LEU A 207 2.02 -1.19 -17.69
CA LEU A 207 0.70 -0.92 -17.11
C LEU A 207 0.02 0.33 -17.70
N GLU A 208 0.77 1.26 -18.28
CA GLU A 208 0.19 2.36 -19.04
C GLU A 208 -0.44 1.89 -20.35
N LEU A 209 0.20 0.92 -21.00
CA LEU A 209 -0.35 0.29 -22.21
C LEU A 209 -1.51 -0.65 -21.90
N ARG A 210 -1.47 -1.34 -20.76
CA ARG A 210 -2.44 -2.36 -20.35
C ARG A 210 -2.94 -2.15 -18.92
N PRO A 211 -3.66 -1.03 -18.66
CA PRO A 211 -4.11 -0.69 -17.31
C PRO A 211 -5.06 -1.72 -16.69
N GLY A 212 -5.77 -2.50 -17.53
CA GLY A 212 -6.62 -3.61 -17.08
C GLY A 212 -5.85 -4.75 -16.40
N ASN A 213 -4.55 -4.86 -16.64
CA ASN A 213 -3.69 -5.88 -16.02
C ASN A 213 -3.13 -5.46 -14.65
N PHE A 214 -3.42 -4.25 -14.19
CA PHE A 214 -2.97 -3.78 -12.89
C PHE A 214 -3.55 -4.59 -11.72
N TYR A 215 -4.84 -4.89 -11.79
CA TYR A 215 -5.54 -5.67 -10.78
C TYR A 215 -6.56 -6.59 -11.47
N ARG A 216 -6.31 -7.89 -11.42
CA ARG A 216 -7.23 -8.91 -11.96
C ARG A 216 -7.33 -10.07 -10.98
N VAL A 217 -8.54 -10.56 -10.79
CA VAL A 217 -8.79 -11.77 -10.01
C VAL A 217 -9.84 -12.56 -10.75
N GLU A 218 -9.48 -13.74 -11.21
CA GLU A 218 -10.32 -14.61 -12.03
C GLU A 218 -10.26 -16.04 -11.48
N ALA A 219 -11.40 -16.73 -11.51
CA ALA A 219 -11.46 -18.15 -11.18
C ALA A 219 -11.33 -18.95 -12.48
N ASP A 220 -10.38 -19.86 -12.52
CA ASP A 220 -10.19 -20.79 -13.62
C ASP A 220 -10.35 -22.23 -13.14
N VAL A 221 -10.33 -23.19 -14.08
CA VAL A 221 -10.44 -24.63 -13.81
C VAL A 221 -9.32 -25.12 -12.86
N ASP A 222 -8.14 -24.54 -12.99
CA ASP A 222 -6.95 -24.87 -12.22
C ASP A 222 -6.81 -24.09 -10.90
N GLY A 223 -7.72 -23.15 -10.63
CA GLY A 223 -7.73 -22.36 -9.39
C GLY A 223 -7.98 -20.87 -9.58
N MET A 224 -7.55 -20.09 -8.60
CA MET A 224 -7.63 -18.62 -8.67
C MET A 224 -6.39 -18.05 -9.34
N GLN A 225 -6.59 -17.34 -10.43
CA GLN A 225 -5.56 -16.53 -11.08
C GLN A 225 -5.71 -15.08 -10.65
N PHE A 226 -4.59 -14.43 -10.30
CA PHE A 226 -4.68 -13.06 -9.81
C PHE A 226 -3.42 -12.24 -10.06
N VAL A 227 -3.64 -10.94 -10.17
CA VAL A 227 -2.61 -9.89 -10.20
C VAL A 227 -3.02 -8.82 -9.20
N THR A 228 -2.10 -8.38 -8.38
CA THR A 228 -2.33 -7.35 -7.36
C THR A 228 -1.28 -6.25 -7.41
N ALA A 229 -1.58 -5.09 -6.82
CA ALA A 229 -0.61 -4.00 -6.70
C ALA A 229 0.66 -4.42 -5.93
N ARG A 230 0.52 -5.29 -4.92
CA ARG A 230 1.65 -5.86 -4.18
C ARG A 230 2.54 -6.71 -5.08
N GLY A 231 1.95 -7.57 -5.93
CA GLY A 231 2.72 -8.41 -6.86
C GLY A 231 3.61 -7.57 -7.79
N TRP A 232 3.11 -6.45 -8.30
CA TRP A 232 3.90 -5.52 -9.11
C TRP A 232 5.06 -4.87 -8.34
N GLU A 233 4.81 -4.46 -7.11
CA GLU A 233 5.83 -3.86 -6.25
C GLU A 233 6.93 -4.86 -5.89
N ASP A 234 6.54 -6.07 -5.48
CA ASP A 234 7.48 -7.13 -5.10
C ASP A 234 8.31 -7.59 -6.32
N LEU A 235 7.69 -7.75 -7.48
CA LEU A 235 8.39 -8.04 -8.74
C LEU A 235 9.40 -6.94 -9.08
N SER A 236 9.01 -5.67 -8.97
CA SER A 236 9.91 -4.53 -9.22
C SER A 236 11.12 -4.53 -8.30
N ASN A 237 10.91 -4.80 -7.02
CA ASN A 237 11.98 -4.87 -6.03
C ASN A 237 12.96 -6.00 -6.35
N LEU A 238 12.45 -7.16 -6.74
CA LEU A 238 13.30 -8.28 -7.17
C LEU A 238 14.08 -7.93 -8.43
N MET A 239 13.43 -7.36 -9.45
CA MET A 239 14.06 -6.94 -10.72
C MET A 239 15.26 -6.02 -10.46
N ALA A 240 15.09 -5.03 -9.57
CA ALA A 240 16.15 -4.08 -9.23
C ALA A 240 17.38 -4.74 -8.56
N VAL A 241 17.17 -5.82 -7.80
CA VAL A 241 18.26 -6.59 -7.18
C VAL A 241 18.88 -7.55 -8.20
N TYR A 242 18.10 -8.24 -9.01
CA TYR A 242 18.58 -9.15 -10.04
C TYR A 242 19.43 -8.42 -11.07
N GLU A 243 19.05 -7.23 -11.49
CA GLU A 243 19.85 -6.39 -12.38
C GLU A 243 21.26 -6.12 -11.80
N LYS A 244 21.34 -5.75 -10.51
CA LYS A 244 22.63 -5.52 -9.82
C LYS A 244 23.48 -6.76 -9.72
N LEU A 245 22.86 -7.94 -9.63
CA LEU A 245 23.53 -9.23 -9.54
C LEU A 245 23.83 -9.85 -10.91
N GLY A 246 23.33 -9.27 -12.00
CA GLY A 246 23.44 -9.80 -13.35
C GLY A 246 22.57 -11.03 -13.61
N PHE A 247 21.49 -11.20 -12.83
CA PHE A 247 20.52 -12.28 -13.04
C PHE A 247 19.43 -11.83 -14.02
N LEU A 248 18.92 -12.77 -14.81
CA LEU A 248 17.81 -12.52 -15.70
C LEU A 248 16.47 -12.78 -14.98
N VAL A 249 15.50 -11.93 -15.25
CA VAL A 249 14.10 -12.15 -14.87
C VAL A 249 13.41 -12.72 -16.10
N ASP A 250 13.05 -13.98 -16.02
CA ASP A 250 12.32 -14.72 -17.04
C ASP A 250 10.83 -14.86 -16.67
N GLU A 251 10.06 -15.49 -17.53
CA GLU A 251 8.63 -15.73 -17.30
C GLU A 251 8.37 -16.54 -16.02
N GLN A 252 9.21 -17.50 -15.69
CA GLN A 252 9.03 -18.32 -14.50
C GLN A 252 9.14 -17.48 -13.22
N VAL A 253 10.13 -16.60 -13.14
CA VAL A 253 10.28 -15.66 -12.03
C VAL A 253 9.10 -14.70 -11.95
N ILE A 254 8.61 -14.21 -13.10
CA ILE A 254 7.44 -13.32 -13.14
C ILE A 254 6.19 -14.03 -12.59
N ARG A 255 5.97 -15.28 -12.94
CA ARG A 255 4.84 -16.10 -12.45
C ARG A 255 4.84 -16.30 -10.94
N GLU A 256 5.96 -16.17 -10.27
CA GLU A 256 6.05 -16.24 -8.79
C GLU A 256 5.39 -15.03 -8.11
N TYR A 257 5.22 -13.90 -8.80
CA TYR A 257 4.61 -12.67 -8.30
C TYR A 257 3.28 -12.33 -8.99
N ILE A 258 3.17 -12.68 -10.26
CA ILE A 258 2.00 -12.43 -11.11
C ILE A 258 1.33 -13.78 -11.37
N HIS A 259 0.41 -14.15 -10.50
CA HIS A 259 -0.26 -15.46 -10.52
C HIS A 259 -1.40 -15.55 -11.54
N HIS A 260 -1.28 -14.82 -12.65
CA HIS A 260 -2.18 -14.88 -13.81
C HIS A 260 -1.35 -15.21 -15.04
N ALA A 261 -1.57 -16.39 -15.62
CA ALA A 261 -0.72 -16.96 -16.65
C ALA A 261 -0.56 -16.03 -17.85
N ASP A 262 -1.68 -15.58 -18.44
CA ASP A 262 -1.66 -14.72 -19.62
C ASP A 262 -0.97 -13.37 -19.36
N VAL A 263 -1.16 -12.81 -18.16
CA VAL A 263 -0.52 -11.55 -17.79
C VAL A 263 0.98 -11.75 -17.60
N ALA A 264 1.42 -12.83 -16.96
CA ALA A 264 2.82 -13.13 -16.75
C ALA A 264 3.58 -13.33 -18.07
N GLU A 265 2.98 -14.07 -19.02
CA GLU A 265 3.53 -14.26 -20.37
C GLU A 265 3.63 -12.93 -21.13
N ASP A 266 2.57 -12.11 -21.11
CA ASP A 266 2.56 -10.80 -21.75
C ASP A 266 3.60 -9.84 -21.16
N VAL A 267 3.78 -9.85 -19.83
CA VAL A 267 4.81 -9.07 -19.14
C VAL A 267 6.20 -9.55 -19.54
N ALA A 268 6.45 -10.86 -19.57
CA ALA A 268 7.75 -11.42 -19.96
C ALA A 268 8.14 -10.96 -21.38
N ALA A 269 7.23 -11.11 -22.33
CA ALA A 269 7.44 -10.65 -23.70
C ALA A 269 7.70 -9.14 -23.77
N TYR A 270 6.97 -8.36 -22.98
CA TYR A 270 7.16 -6.90 -22.92
C TYR A 270 8.51 -6.51 -22.31
N LEU A 271 8.95 -7.17 -21.25
CA LEU A 271 10.24 -6.89 -20.62
C LEU A 271 11.43 -7.20 -21.56
N ASP A 272 11.34 -8.26 -22.35
CA ASP A 272 12.35 -8.58 -23.38
C ASP A 272 12.42 -7.49 -24.45
N LEU A 273 11.26 -6.99 -24.88
CA LEU A 273 11.16 -5.89 -25.84
C LEU A 273 11.71 -4.59 -25.24
N TYR A 274 11.42 -4.30 -23.97
CA TYR A 274 11.90 -3.11 -23.26
C TYR A 274 13.43 -3.09 -23.15
N ARG A 275 14.05 -4.24 -22.84
CA ARG A 275 15.51 -4.40 -22.82
C ARG A 275 16.11 -4.17 -24.21
N LYS A 276 15.49 -4.75 -25.25
CA LYS A 276 15.92 -4.54 -26.63
C LYS A 276 15.89 -3.05 -27.02
N TYR A 277 14.84 -2.32 -26.63
CA TYR A 277 14.79 -0.88 -26.86
C TYR A 277 15.90 -0.11 -26.17
N GLN A 278 16.29 -0.51 -24.96
CA GLN A 278 17.40 0.10 -24.24
C GLN A 278 18.70 0.06 -25.07
N ASP A 279 19.00 -1.09 -25.67
CA ASP A 279 20.19 -1.28 -26.51
C ASP A 279 20.03 -0.61 -27.87
N ASP A 280 18.92 -0.82 -28.52
CA ASP A 280 18.62 -0.33 -29.88
C ASP A 280 18.64 1.20 -29.98
N TYR A 281 18.15 1.90 -28.96
CA TYR A 281 18.16 3.35 -28.89
C TYR A 281 19.43 3.91 -28.28
N GLY A 282 20.28 3.08 -27.67
CA GLY A 282 21.49 3.51 -27.02
C GLY A 282 21.19 4.48 -25.86
N ILE A 283 20.26 4.13 -24.98
CA ILE A 283 19.83 4.97 -23.86
C ILE A 283 21.01 5.53 -23.05
N PRO A 284 22.05 4.74 -22.68
CA PRO A 284 23.22 5.28 -21.99
C PRO A 284 23.90 6.41 -22.76
N GLN A 285 24.05 6.26 -24.07
CA GLN A 285 24.69 7.27 -24.93
C GLN A 285 23.84 8.56 -25.02
N ILE A 286 22.50 8.41 -25.05
CA ILE A 286 21.59 9.57 -25.00
C ILE A 286 21.77 10.31 -23.66
N LEU A 287 21.85 9.55 -22.57
CA LEU A 287 22.04 10.07 -21.22
C LEU A 287 23.41 10.77 -21.04
N ASP A 288 24.42 10.33 -21.77
CA ASP A 288 25.77 10.96 -21.81
C ASP A 288 25.86 12.14 -22.78
N GLY A 289 24.75 12.54 -23.41
CA GLY A 289 24.70 13.66 -24.37
C GLY A 289 25.21 13.31 -25.77
N CYS A 290 25.42 12.04 -26.09
CA CYS A 290 25.97 11.57 -27.35
C CYS A 290 24.87 10.94 -28.24
N VAL A 291 23.89 11.75 -28.67
CA VAL A 291 22.78 11.27 -29.49
C VAL A 291 23.18 11.17 -30.96
N ARG A 292 23.02 9.97 -31.54
CA ARG A 292 23.24 9.75 -32.98
C ARG A 292 22.02 10.28 -33.77
N PRO A 293 22.24 10.97 -34.92
CA PRO A 293 21.14 11.55 -35.72
C PRO A 293 20.06 10.53 -36.13
N GLU A 294 20.44 9.28 -36.36
CA GLU A 294 19.54 8.19 -36.78
C GLU A 294 18.50 7.87 -35.70
N ILE A 295 18.82 8.13 -34.43
CA ILE A 295 17.92 7.88 -33.30
C ILE A 295 16.67 8.77 -33.37
N TYR A 296 16.82 10.03 -33.78
CA TYR A 296 15.68 10.93 -33.94
C TYR A 296 14.70 10.43 -35.01
N ALA A 297 15.23 10.02 -36.17
CA ALA A 297 14.40 9.47 -37.24
C ALA A 297 13.69 8.17 -36.81
N ARG A 298 14.38 7.33 -36.03
CA ARG A 298 13.81 6.09 -35.49
C ARG A 298 12.68 6.37 -34.48
N ILE A 299 12.90 7.30 -33.54
CA ILE A 299 11.86 7.69 -32.55
C ILE A 299 10.63 8.26 -33.29
N TYR A 300 10.83 9.08 -34.30
CA TYR A 300 9.74 9.64 -35.07
C TYR A 300 8.92 8.57 -35.81
N ALA A 301 9.56 7.56 -36.35
CA ALA A 301 8.91 6.46 -37.08
C ALA A 301 8.36 5.35 -36.14
N ALA A 302 8.73 5.34 -34.85
CA ALA A 302 8.36 4.30 -33.91
C ALA A 302 6.87 4.28 -33.59
N ALA A 303 6.32 3.13 -33.27
CA ALA A 303 4.96 2.96 -32.77
C ALA A 303 4.79 3.59 -31.37
N PHE A 304 3.55 3.81 -30.94
CA PHE A 304 3.26 4.50 -29.67
C PHE A 304 3.85 3.77 -28.46
N ASP A 305 3.72 2.45 -28.40
CA ASP A 305 4.25 1.59 -27.32
C ASP A 305 5.77 1.63 -27.24
N GLU A 306 6.46 1.63 -28.39
CA GLU A 306 7.90 1.78 -28.48
C GLU A 306 8.37 3.16 -27.97
N ARG A 307 7.69 4.24 -28.38
CA ARG A 307 7.99 5.61 -27.90
C ARG A 307 7.77 5.73 -26.40
N LEU A 308 6.67 5.19 -25.88
CA LEU A 308 6.38 5.20 -24.45
C LEU A 308 7.46 4.47 -23.65
N SER A 309 7.92 3.33 -24.15
CA SER A 309 9.02 2.57 -23.55
C SER A 309 10.32 3.38 -23.51
N VAL A 310 10.68 4.06 -24.60
CA VAL A 310 11.86 4.94 -24.67
C VAL A 310 11.76 6.09 -23.67
N VAL A 311 10.58 6.71 -23.53
CA VAL A 311 10.36 7.78 -22.53
C VAL A 311 10.60 7.25 -21.11
N HIS A 312 10.07 6.09 -20.76
CA HIS A 312 10.29 5.48 -19.45
C HIS A 312 11.76 5.11 -19.21
N LEU A 313 12.45 4.57 -20.21
CA LEU A 313 13.88 4.30 -20.16
C LEU A 313 14.70 5.56 -19.85
N LEU A 314 14.36 6.67 -20.51
CA LEU A 314 15.02 7.97 -20.27
C LEU A 314 14.71 8.51 -18.86
N LEU A 315 13.47 8.38 -18.39
CA LEU A 315 13.07 8.81 -17.04
C LEU A 315 13.80 8.01 -15.96
N ASP A 316 13.91 6.69 -16.12
CA ASP A 316 14.63 5.81 -15.19
C ASP A 316 16.13 6.17 -15.17
N GLY A 317 16.73 6.38 -16.34
CA GLY A 317 18.11 6.80 -16.45
C GLY A 317 18.38 8.16 -15.79
N LEU A 318 17.49 9.12 -15.96
CA LEU A 318 17.56 10.43 -15.30
C LEU A 318 17.41 10.29 -13.78
N ALA A 319 16.46 9.49 -13.31
CA ALA A 319 16.28 9.27 -11.87
C ALA A 319 17.52 8.65 -11.24
N ALA A 320 18.12 7.65 -11.89
CA ALA A 320 19.39 7.03 -11.45
C ALA A 320 20.55 8.04 -11.44
N PHE A 321 20.62 8.90 -12.44
CA PHE A 321 21.62 9.96 -12.52
C PHE A 321 21.47 10.97 -11.38
N PHE A 322 20.28 11.49 -11.15
CA PHE A 322 20.01 12.43 -10.05
C PHE A 322 20.23 11.79 -8.68
N GLY A 323 19.87 10.52 -8.50
CA GLY A 323 20.14 9.77 -7.27
C GLY A 323 21.63 9.67 -6.95
N ARG A 324 22.47 9.41 -7.96
CA ARG A 324 23.94 9.42 -7.80
C ARG A 324 24.47 10.81 -7.48
N ALA A 325 24.06 11.83 -8.21
CA ALA A 325 24.48 13.22 -8.00
C ALA A 325 24.11 13.72 -6.60
N ALA A 326 22.94 13.38 -6.09
CA ALA A 326 22.52 13.72 -4.73
C ALA A 326 23.34 13.04 -3.64
N SER A 327 23.80 11.80 -3.88
CA SER A 327 24.64 11.03 -2.93
C SER A 327 26.07 11.55 -2.84
N GLU A 328 26.61 12.10 -3.93
CA GLU A 328 27.99 12.57 -4.02
C GLU A 328 28.23 13.99 -3.47
N ARG A 329 27.18 14.71 -3.03
CA ARG A 329 27.22 16.10 -2.49
C ARG A 329 27.97 17.14 -3.34
N ALA A 330 28.19 16.90 -4.62
CA ALA A 330 29.02 17.74 -5.49
C ALA A 330 28.21 18.33 -6.64
N LEU A 331 27.23 19.18 -6.34
CA LEU A 331 26.63 20.05 -7.34
C LEU A 331 27.55 21.27 -7.51
N THR A 332 28.56 21.17 -8.36
CA THR A 332 29.38 22.29 -8.81
C THR A 332 28.67 23.04 -9.95
N ASP A 333 29.09 24.28 -10.23
CA ASP A 333 28.55 25.06 -11.37
C ASP A 333 28.67 24.33 -12.72
N ALA A 334 29.69 23.48 -12.88
CA ALA A 334 29.85 22.60 -14.03
C ALA A 334 28.73 21.56 -14.14
N TRP A 335 28.22 21.06 -13.03
CA TRP A 335 27.09 20.17 -12.97
C TRP A 335 25.76 20.87 -13.37
N TYR A 336 25.58 22.10 -12.95
CA TYR A 336 24.40 22.88 -13.35
C TYR A 336 24.42 23.16 -14.86
N ALA A 337 25.55 23.48 -15.45
CA ALA A 337 25.70 23.69 -16.90
C ALA A 337 25.43 22.38 -17.67
N PHE A 338 25.95 21.25 -17.19
CA PHE A 338 25.71 19.93 -17.76
C PHE A 338 24.23 19.53 -17.67
N LEU A 339 23.59 19.70 -16.51
CA LEU A 339 22.18 19.40 -16.31
C LEU A 339 21.27 20.25 -17.22
N LYS A 340 21.62 21.51 -17.45
CA LYS A 340 20.86 22.39 -18.34
C LYS A 340 20.93 21.95 -19.81
N GLU A 341 22.10 21.54 -20.27
CA GLU A 341 22.28 21.02 -21.62
C GLU A 341 21.64 19.65 -21.80
N TYR A 342 21.76 18.82 -20.81
CA TYR A 342 21.18 17.47 -20.76
C TYR A 342 19.64 17.53 -20.78
N ARG A 343 19.05 18.42 -19.97
CA ARG A 343 17.61 18.70 -19.97
C ARG A 343 17.14 19.13 -21.37
N ARG A 344 17.87 20.00 -22.05
CA ARG A 344 17.54 20.43 -23.40
C ARG A 344 17.50 19.27 -24.40
N GLN A 345 18.45 18.34 -24.31
CA GLN A 345 18.49 17.18 -25.20
C GLN A 345 17.36 16.17 -24.92
N VAL A 346 17.08 15.90 -23.65
CA VAL A 346 15.95 15.04 -23.25
C VAL A 346 14.60 15.69 -23.61
N GLU A 347 14.43 16.98 -23.38
CA GLU A 347 13.23 17.72 -23.82
C GLU A 347 13.04 17.64 -25.33
N THR A 348 14.12 17.67 -26.11
CA THR A 348 14.04 17.50 -27.58
C THR A 348 13.54 16.10 -27.94
N CYS A 349 14.04 15.04 -27.28
CA CYS A 349 13.56 13.67 -27.49
C CYS A 349 12.10 13.50 -27.03
N LEU A 350 11.73 14.10 -25.89
CA LEU A 350 10.38 14.04 -25.33
C LEU A 350 9.36 14.82 -26.17
N LEU A 351 9.74 15.97 -26.74
CA LEU A 351 8.87 16.74 -27.65
C LEU A 351 8.52 15.94 -28.91
N TYR A 352 9.49 15.22 -29.50
CA TYR A 352 9.20 14.32 -30.62
C TYR A 352 8.27 13.15 -30.26
N THR A 353 8.20 12.77 -28.98
CA THR A 353 7.26 11.71 -28.50
C THR A 353 5.91 12.29 -28.08
N SER A 354 5.84 13.52 -27.55
CA SER A 354 4.59 14.16 -27.12
C SER A 354 3.76 14.70 -28.29
N ASP A 355 4.37 15.31 -29.28
CA ASP A 355 3.66 15.80 -30.47
C ASP A 355 2.91 14.67 -31.22
N ALA A 356 3.47 13.45 -31.17
CA ALA A 356 2.81 12.30 -31.78
C ALA A 356 1.75 11.66 -30.85
N ALA A 357 1.74 11.94 -29.56
CA ALA A 357 0.68 11.53 -28.64
C ALA A 357 -0.54 12.46 -28.75
N ASP A 358 -0.31 13.76 -28.96
CA ASP A 358 -1.38 14.75 -29.16
C ASP A 358 -2.12 14.54 -30.50
N ASP A 359 -1.41 14.13 -31.55
CA ASP A 359 -2.02 13.74 -32.84
C ASP A 359 -2.90 12.46 -32.77
N LEU A 360 -2.70 11.60 -31.76
CA LEU A 360 -3.46 10.37 -31.55
C LEU A 360 -4.67 10.55 -30.62
N ILE A 361 -4.69 11.59 -29.80
CA ILE A 361 -5.79 11.89 -28.85
C ILE A 361 -6.88 12.72 -29.53
N GLY A 362 -6.69 13.15 -30.78
CA GLY A 362 -7.65 13.83 -31.64
C GLY A 362 -8.74 14.60 -30.87
N VAL A 363 -8.46 15.82 -30.46
CA VAL A 363 -9.50 16.76 -30.04
C VAL A 363 -10.24 17.25 -31.25
#